data_09c32d6b4b8e7e314774fcc62dd948f9
#
_entry.id   09c32d6b4b8e7e314774fcc62dd948f9
#
_cell.length_a   1.000
_cell.length_b   1.000
_cell.length_c   1.000
_cell.angle_alpha   90.00
_cell.angle_beta   90.00
_cell.angle_gamma   90.00
#
_symmetry.space_group_name_H-M   'P 1'
#
loop_
_entity.id
_entity.type
_entity.pdbx_description
1 polymer ?
#
loop_
_entity_poly.entity_id
_entity_poly.type
_entity_poly.pdbx_seq_one_letter_code
_entity_poly.pdbx_strand_id
1 'polypeptide(L)'
;LLKKQDIRLEHTIQIPNTLPLSDVDVTAILSNGLENAMHAVSKLPIEQRIITLHMRMHDEKLLISIKNPCATLPEIKDGMPQSKKLGHGFGTKSIRYIAEKAGGNCQFTVDGNYFVLRVIV
;
A
#
# COMPACT_ATOMS: atom_id res chain seq x y z
N LEU A 1 13.33 11.19 0.76
CA LEU A 1 13.46 9.74 0.59
C LEU A 1 13.12 9.30 -0.83
N LEU A 2 11.95 9.68 -1.30
CA LEU A 2 11.51 9.34 -2.66
C LEU A 2 12.40 9.97 -3.72
N LYS A 3 12.87 11.20 -3.48
CA LYS A 3 13.75 11.91 -4.40
C LYS A 3 15.06 11.19 -4.65
N LYS A 4 15.61 10.52 -3.63
CA LYS A 4 16.90 9.80 -3.76
C LYS A 4 16.78 8.58 -4.67
N GLN A 5 15.58 8.04 -4.82
CA GLN A 5 15.31 6.87 -5.63
C GLN A 5 14.65 7.23 -6.96
N ASP A 6 14.49 8.53 -7.24
CA ASP A 6 13.83 9.02 -8.44
C ASP A 6 12.42 8.45 -8.60
N ILE A 7 11.70 8.33 -7.47
CA ILE A 7 10.34 7.82 -7.46
C ILE A 7 9.37 9.00 -7.42
N ARG A 8 8.39 8.98 -8.33
CA ARG A 8 7.30 9.94 -8.34
C ARG A 8 6.15 9.41 -7.52
N LEU A 9 5.67 10.22 -6.59
CA LEU A 9 4.46 9.92 -5.85
C LEU A 9 3.33 10.80 -6.35
N GLU A 10 2.30 10.19 -6.92
CA GLU A 10 1.07 10.87 -7.29
C GLU A 10 0.05 10.58 -6.20
N HIS A 11 -0.47 11.61 -5.57
CA HIS A 11 -1.37 11.42 -4.44
C HIS A 11 -2.60 12.28 -4.52
N THR A 12 -3.70 11.74 -4.01
CA THR A 12 -4.96 12.44 -3.80
C THR A 12 -5.41 12.11 -2.40
N ILE A 13 -5.39 13.08 -1.51
CA ILE A 13 -5.71 12.89 -0.10
C ILE A 13 -6.83 13.86 0.27
N GLN A 14 -8.00 13.31 0.58
CA GLN A 14 -9.19 14.08 0.98
C GLN A 14 -9.75 13.45 2.25
N ILE A 15 -9.21 13.86 3.39
CA ILE A 15 -9.57 13.29 4.69
C ILE A 15 -9.85 14.41 5.69
N PRO A 16 -10.77 14.16 6.66
CA PRO A 16 -11.02 15.11 7.75
C PRO A 16 -9.90 15.05 8.80
N ASN A 17 -9.96 15.98 9.76
CA ASN A 17 -8.98 16.02 10.85
C ASN A 17 -9.06 14.80 11.77
N THR A 18 -10.24 14.19 11.87
CA THR A 18 -10.45 13.02 12.73
C THR A 18 -10.72 11.81 11.86
N LEU A 19 -9.94 10.76 12.02
CA LEU A 19 -10.05 9.51 11.28
C LEU A 19 -10.55 8.39 12.19
N PRO A 20 -11.15 7.33 11.60
CA PRO A 20 -11.60 6.16 12.39
C PRO A 20 -10.47 5.29 12.92
N LEU A 21 -9.22 5.59 12.54
CA LEU A 21 -8.03 4.90 13.01
C LEU A 21 -7.14 5.86 13.79
N SER A 22 -6.33 5.33 14.71
CA SER A 22 -5.32 6.13 15.40
C SER A 22 -4.22 6.57 14.43
N ASP A 23 -3.54 7.67 14.79
CA ASP A 23 -2.42 8.17 13.97
C ASP A 23 -1.32 7.13 13.84
N VAL A 24 -1.08 6.34 14.88
CA VAL A 24 -0.07 5.28 14.87
C VAL A 24 -0.42 4.22 13.82
N ASP A 25 -1.69 3.81 13.79
CA ASP A 25 -2.15 2.78 12.87
C ASP A 25 -2.15 3.27 11.42
N VAL A 26 -2.60 4.51 11.18
CA VAL A 26 -2.55 5.11 9.83
C VAL A 26 -1.11 5.20 9.35
N THR A 27 -0.21 5.66 10.22
CA THR A 27 1.21 5.78 9.89
C THR A 27 1.81 4.41 9.55
N ALA A 28 1.45 3.37 10.32
CA ALA A 28 1.96 2.01 10.08
C ALA A 28 1.47 1.47 8.72
N ILE A 29 0.21 1.68 8.38
CA ILE A 29 -0.33 1.26 7.08
C ILE A 29 0.40 1.96 5.95
N LEU A 30 0.54 3.29 6.04
CA LEU A 30 1.20 4.07 4.99
C LEU A 30 2.68 3.72 4.87
N SER A 31 3.40 3.62 5.99
CA SER A 31 4.82 3.28 5.97
C SER A 31 5.06 1.91 5.34
N ASN A 32 4.33 0.91 5.79
CA ASN A 32 4.49 -0.45 5.27
C ASN A 32 4.06 -0.55 3.80
N GLY A 33 2.94 0.09 3.45
CA GLY A 33 2.43 0.06 2.08
C GLY A 33 3.32 0.79 1.11
N LEU A 34 3.79 1.99 1.46
CA LEU A 34 4.67 2.78 0.61
C LEU A 34 6.06 2.15 0.49
N GLU A 35 6.59 1.60 1.59
CA GLU A 35 7.88 0.91 1.55
C GLU A 35 7.84 -0.28 0.60
N ASN A 36 6.78 -1.06 0.65
CA ASN A 36 6.58 -2.18 -0.27
C ASN A 36 6.52 -1.70 -1.72
N ALA A 37 5.78 -0.63 -1.99
CA ALA A 37 5.67 -0.05 -3.32
C ALA A 37 7.00 0.51 -3.81
N MET A 38 7.75 1.20 -2.95
CA MET A 38 9.07 1.75 -3.27
C MET A 38 10.05 0.65 -3.64
N HIS A 39 10.03 -0.45 -2.89
CA HIS A 39 10.89 -1.59 -3.18
C HIS A 39 10.58 -2.17 -4.55
N ALA A 40 9.30 -2.32 -4.87
CA ALA A 40 8.88 -2.87 -6.17
C ALA A 40 9.32 -1.99 -7.34
N VAL A 41 9.07 -0.66 -7.27
CA VAL A 41 9.40 0.24 -8.37
C VAL A 41 10.90 0.50 -8.49
N SER A 42 11.69 0.28 -7.44
CA SER A 42 13.14 0.46 -7.49
C SER A 42 13.81 -0.45 -8.53
N LYS A 43 13.14 -1.53 -8.92
CA LYS A 43 13.63 -2.49 -9.91
C LYS A 43 13.23 -2.11 -11.34
N LEU A 44 12.50 -1.01 -11.50
CA LEU A 44 12.02 -0.56 -12.80
C LEU A 44 12.89 0.59 -13.34
N PRO A 45 12.83 0.87 -14.65
CA PRO A 45 13.41 2.09 -15.19
C PRO A 45 12.82 3.32 -14.49
N ILE A 46 13.62 4.37 -14.40
CA ILE A 46 13.26 5.60 -13.66
C ILE A 46 11.91 6.16 -14.10
N GLU A 47 11.64 6.19 -15.39
CA GLU A 47 10.40 6.75 -15.95
C GLU A 47 9.14 5.95 -15.57
N GLN A 48 9.32 4.73 -15.06
CA GLN A 48 8.21 3.87 -14.62
C GLN A 48 8.04 3.84 -13.12
N ARG A 49 8.87 4.56 -12.38
CA ARG A 49 8.82 4.56 -10.90
C ARG A 49 7.77 5.54 -10.40
N ILE A 50 6.50 5.15 -10.56
CA ILE A 50 5.35 5.96 -10.16
C ILE A 50 4.51 5.17 -9.18
N ILE A 51 4.31 5.76 -7.99
CA ILE A 51 3.43 5.20 -6.96
C ILE A 51 2.22 6.11 -6.86
N THR A 52 1.03 5.53 -6.85
CA THR A 52 -0.22 6.28 -6.72
C THR A 52 -0.85 6.00 -5.37
N LEU A 53 -1.08 7.05 -4.59
CA LEU A 53 -1.70 6.97 -3.27
C LEU A 53 -3.02 7.73 -3.28
N HIS A 54 -4.08 7.05 -2.85
CA HIS A 54 -5.39 7.68 -2.66
C HIS A 54 -5.84 7.44 -1.23
N MET A 55 -6.33 8.50 -0.58
CA MET A 55 -6.95 8.42 0.73
C MET A 55 -8.22 9.26 0.71
N ARG A 56 -9.33 8.67 1.12
CA ARG A 56 -10.61 9.38 1.20
C ARG A 56 -11.55 8.68 2.17
N MET A 57 -12.58 9.41 2.57
CA MET A 57 -13.66 8.83 3.37
C MET A 57 -14.82 8.45 2.45
N HIS A 58 -15.47 7.35 2.80
CA HIS A 58 -16.67 6.89 2.12
C HIS A 58 -17.54 6.16 3.15
N ASP A 59 -18.76 6.64 3.37
CA ASP A 59 -19.68 6.06 4.34
C ASP A 59 -19.05 5.84 5.72
N GLU A 60 -18.37 6.89 6.21
CA GLU A 60 -17.69 6.90 7.51
C GLU A 60 -16.50 5.94 7.61
N LYS A 61 -16.09 5.36 6.48
CA LYS A 61 -14.91 4.50 6.43
C LYS A 61 -13.76 5.19 5.72
N LEU A 62 -12.56 4.92 6.19
CA LEU A 62 -11.35 5.40 5.54
C LEU A 62 -10.91 4.41 4.47
N LEU A 63 -10.75 4.91 3.26
CA LEU A 63 -10.23 4.12 2.13
C LEU A 63 -8.80 4.58 1.85
N ILE A 64 -7.87 3.63 1.84
CA ILE A 64 -6.48 3.86 1.48
C ILE A 64 -6.16 2.94 0.31
N SER A 65 -5.64 3.49 -0.78
CA SER A 65 -5.23 2.71 -1.94
C SER A 65 -3.82 3.10 -2.33
N ILE A 66 -2.95 2.10 -2.50
CA ILE A 66 -1.58 2.30 -2.98
C ILE A 66 -1.38 1.38 -4.18
N LYS A 67 -1.01 1.98 -5.31
CA LYS A 67 -0.85 1.28 -6.57
C LYS A 67 0.55 1.53 -7.13
N ASN A 68 1.20 0.49 -7.59
CA ASN A 68 2.51 0.61 -8.21
C ASN A 68 2.68 -0.41 -9.34
N PRO A 69 3.42 -0.07 -10.40
CA PRO A 69 3.79 -1.06 -11.41
C PRO A 69 4.84 -2.02 -10.85
N CYS A 70 4.94 -3.21 -11.42
CA CYS A 70 5.88 -4.24 -11.02
C CYS A 70 6.61 -4.82 -12.22
N ALA A 71 7.90 -5.06 -12.07
CA ALA A 71 8.68 -5.83 -13.05
C ALA A 71 8.19 -7.27 -13.08
N THR A 72 7.95 -7.84 -11.90
CA THR A 72 7.42 -9.20 -11.73
C THR A 72 6.31 -9.11 -10.71
N LEU A 73 5.10 -9.51 -11.11
CA LEU A 73 3.96 -9.50 -10.21
C LEU A 73 4.10 -10.57 -9.14
N PRO A 74 3.76 -10.24 -7.89
CA PRO A 74 3.78 -11.25 -6.84
C PRO A 74 2.64 -12.25 -7.01
N GLU A 75 2.86 -13.48 -6.56
CA GLU A 75 1.81 -14.46 -6.43
C GLU A 75 0.95 -14.08 -5.24
N ILE A 76 -0.37 -14.06 -5.42
CA ILE A 76 -1.32 -13.79 -4.34
C ILE A 76 -1.89 -15.12 -3.88
N LYS A 77 -1.68 -15.44 -2.61
CA LYS A 77 -2.18 -16.68 -2.01
C LYS A 77 -2.86 -16.35 -0.69
N ASP A 78 -4.10 -16.83 -0.53
CA ASP A 78 -4.93 -16.53 0.65
C ASP A 78 -5.10 -15.03 0.86
N GLY A 79 -5.20 -14.27 -0.24
CA GLY A 79 -5.36 -12.82 -0.22
C GLY A 79 -4.10 -12.05 0.12
N MET A 80 -2.94 -12.72 0.21
CA MET A 80 -1.67 -12.10 0.59
C MET A 80 -0.62 -12.31 -0.48
N PRO A 81 0.19 -11.26 -0.78
CA PRO A 81 1.31 -11.43 -1.68
C PRO A 81 2.39 -12.30 -1.03
N GLN A 82 2.99 -13.16 -1.84
CA GLN A 82 4.04 -14.05 -1.38
C GLN A 82 5.41 -13.44 -1.66
N SER A 83 6.31 -13.58 -0.70
CA SER A 83 7.69 -13.14 -0.88
C SER A 83 8.63 -14.31 -0.68
N LYS A 84 9.59 -14.45 -1.60
CA LYS A 84 10.61 -15.48 -1.52
C LYS A 84 11.78 -15.06 -0.65
N LYS A 85 11.87 -13.78 -0.30
CA LYS A 85 12.97 -13.26 0.53
C LYS A 85 12.61 -13.33 1.99
N LEU A 86 13.56 -13.83 2.79
CA LEU A 86 13.41 -13.86 4.23
C LEU A 86 13.29 -12.42 4.76
N GLY A 87 12.36 -12.19 5.67
CA GLY A 87 12.12 -10.87 6.23
C GLY A 87 11.17 -9.99 5.43
N HIS A 88 10.83 -10.38 4.20
CA HIS A 88 9.83 -9.68 3.41
C HIS A 88 8.44 -10.26 3.70
N GLY A 89 7.43 -9.44 3.63
CA GLY A 89 6.05 -9.85 3.88
C GLY A 89 5.53 -9.50 5.26
N PHE A 90 6.40 -9.12 6.19
CA PHE A 90 5.95 -8.66 7.52
C PHE A 90 5.15 -7.37 7.41
N GLY A 91 5.56 -6.47 6.52
CA GLY A 91 4.84 -5.21 6.30
C GLY A 91 3.42 -5.44 5.81
N THR A 92 3.23 -6.36 4.86
CA THR A 92 1.90 -6.67 4.33
C THR A 92 1.03 -7.36 5.38
N LYS A 93 1.60 -8.24 6.17
CA LYS A 93 0.89 -8.90 7.28
C LYS A 93 0.49 -7.89 8.36
N SER A 94 1.35 -6.93 8.66
CA SER A 94 1.04 -5.85 9.59
C SER A 94 -0.15 -5.02 9.12
N ILE A 95 -0.19 -4.66 7.85
CA ILE A 95 -1.30 -3.90 7.28
C ILE A 95 -2.60 -4.66 7.46
N ARG A 96 -2.61 -5.93 7.12
CA ARG A 96 -3.79 -6.77 7.24
C ARG A 96 -4.23 -6.89 8.70
N TYR A 97 -3.30 -7.09 9.60
CA TYR A 97 -3.59 -7.20 11.03
C TYR A 97 -4.25 -5.92 11.56
N ILE A 98 -3.69 -4.77 11.23
CA ILE A 98 -4.23 -3.47 11.67
C ILE A 98 -5.63 -3.24 11.10
N ALA A 99 -5.84 -3.53 9.82
CA ALA A 99 -7.14 -3.36 9.18
C ALA A 99 -8.19 -4.25 9.82
N GLU A 100 -7.89 -5.52 10.03
CA GLU A 100 -8.82 -6.48 10.61
C GLU A 100 -9.12 -6.16 12.08
N LYS A 101 -8.11 -5.75 12.84
CA LYS A 101 -8.29 -5.34 14.22
C LYS A 101 -9.22 -4.13 14.35
N ALA A 102 -9.20 -3.25 13.36
CA ALA A 102 -10.08 -2.07 13.32
C ALA A 102 -11.48 -2.39 12.79
N GLY A 103 -11.77 -3.66 12.50
CA GLY A 103 -13.07 -4.08 11.99
C GLY A 103 -13.24 -3.89 10.49
N GLY A 104 -12.16 -3.56 9.78
CA GLY A 104 -12.18 -3.38 8.34
C GLY A 104 -11.52 -4.54 7.61
N ASN A 105 -11.05 -4.28 6.41
CA ASN A 105 -10.34 -5.30 5.66
C ASN A 105 -9.23 -4.69 4.80
N CYS A 106 -8.39 -5.58 4.30
CA CYS A 106 -7.25 -5.26 3.47
C CYS A 106 -7.25 -6.22 2.29
N GLN A 107 -7.07 -5.70 1.08
CA GLN A 107 -7.02 -6.49 -0.13
C GLN A 107 -5.75 -6.19 -0.90
N PHE A 108 -5.08 -7.23 -1.36
CA PHE A 108 -3.96 -7.14 -2.28
C PHE A 108 -4.40 -7.78 -3.59
N THR A 109 -4.31 -7.03 -4.68
CA THR A 109 -4.72 -7.52 -6.00
C THR A 109 -3.70 -7.14 -7.06
N VAL A 110 -3.79 -7.79 -8.21
CA VAL A 110 -3.00 -7.43 -9.39
C VAL A 110 -3.97 -7.00 -10.48
N ASP A 111 -3.59 -5.95 -11.21
CA ASP A 111 -4.40 -5.38 -12.28
C ASP A 111 -3.43 -5.05 -13.43
N GLY A 112 -3.43 -5.90 -14.47
CA GLY A 112 -2.41 -5.80 -15.51
C GLY A 112 -1.04 -6.04 -14.92
N ASN A 113 -0.13 -5.08 -15.07
CA ASN A 113 1.21 -5.14 -14.48
C ASN A 113 1.33 -4.27 -13.23
N TYR A 114 0.19 -3.95 -12.61
CA TYR A 114 0.13 -3.17 -11.39
C TYR A 114 -0.22 -4.04 -10.18
N PHE A 115 0.42 -3.72 -9.06
CA PHE A 115 0.08 -4.27 -7.76
C PHE A 115 -0.72 -3.23 -7.00
N VAL A 116 -1.85 -3.63 -6.42
CA VAL A 116 -2.78 -2.71 -5.74
C VAL A 116 -3.06 -3.18 -4.32
N LEU A 117 -2.81 -2.30 -3.37
CA LEU A 117 -3.23 -2.47 -1.98
C LEU A 117 -4.46 -1.59 -1.74
N ARG A 118 -5.49 -2.17 -1.13
CA ARG A 118 -6.66 -1.42 -0.67
C ARG A 118 -6.95 -1.76 0.77
N VAL A 119 -7.11 -0.72 1.56
CA VAL A 119 -7.50 -0.84 2.97
C VAL A 119 -8.81 -0.08 3.17
N ILE A 120 -9.76 -0.73 3.82
CA ILE A 120 -11.06 -0.14 4.16
C ILE A 120 -11.26 -0.32 5.65
N VAL A 121 -11.30 0.76 6.38
CA VAL A 121 -11.42 0.71 7.84
C VAL A 121 -12.41 1.72 8.41
#